data_d50488757bf743c3527dd99a64ad3d05
#
_entry.id   d50488757bf743c3527dd99a64ad3d05
#
_cell.length_a   1.000
_cell.length_b   1.000
_cell.length_c   1.000
_cell.angle_alpha   90.00
_cell.angle_beta   90.00
_cell.angle_gamma   90.00
#
_symmetry.space_group_name_H-M   'P 1'
#
loop_
_entity.id
_entity.type
_entity.pdbx_description
1 polymer ?
#
loop_
_entity_poly.entity_id
_entity_poly.type
_entity_poly.pdbx_seq_one_letter_code
_entity_poly.pdbx_strand_id
1 'polypeptide(L)'
;MEIRRVYIDDIIDNEKNIKNYLEDLISETTKVDVKERIKEIYDRMKVFLSDNSAIIYGGFDNDAMIGFIWAYEINSMVYHINYFYISKAYRKRGIGTELLKQIEKECKAKHGKEIELWVKNDNYSAIEFYQKNNFAESSIKMKKILKIN
;
A
#
# COMPACT_ATOMS: atom_id res chain seq x y z
N MET A 1 0.15 8.03 -18.97
CA MET A 1 0.32 7.32 -17.69
C MET A 1 1.75 7.48 -17.20
N GLU A 2 1.92 7.98 -16.00
CA GLU A 2 3.24 8.17 -15.39
C GLU A 2 3.30 7.39 -14.08
N ILE A 3 4.40 6.67 -13.86
CA ILE A 3 4.71 6.02 -12.57
C ILE A 3 5.88 6.80 -11.97
N ARG A 4 5.69 7.36 -10.78
CA ARG A 4 6.74 8.17 -10.16
C ARG A 4 6.65 8.20 -8.64
N ARG A 5 7.71 8.67 -8.02
CA ARG A 5 7.78 8.92 -6.58
C ARG A 5 6.74 9.97 -6.18
N VAL A 6 6.09 9.72 -5.05
CA VAL A 6 5.06 10.61 -4.50
C VAL A 6 5.66 11.47 -3.40
N TYR A 7 5.35 12.76 -3.43
CA TYR A 7 5.76 13.72 -2.42
C TYR A 7 4.53 14.35 -1.77
N ILE A 8 4.74 15.16 -0.74
CA ILE A 8 3.65 15.70 0.08
C ILE A 8 2.64 16.52 -0.74
N ASP A 9 3.10 17.27 -1.74
CA ASP A 9 2.21 18.06 -2.59
C ASP A 9 1.26 17.16 -3.40
N ASP A 10 1.74 16.00 -3.86
CA ASP A 10 0.91 15.02 -4.56
C ASP A 10 -0.22 14.50 -3.68
N ILE A 11 0.08 14.25 -2.41
CA ILE A 11 -0.90 13.78 -1.43
C ILE A 11 -1.97 14.84 -1.18
N ILE A 12 -1.56 16.09 -1.04
CA ILE A 12 -2.48 17.22 -0.84
C ILE A 12 -3.38 17.40 -2.07
N ASP A 13 -2.79 17.39 -3.26
CA ASP A 13 -3.52 17.60 -4.51
C ASP A 13 -4.47 16.45 -4.84
N ASN A 14 -4.23 15.26 -4.30
CA ASN A 14 -5.03 14.05 -4.55
C ASN A 14 -5.78 13.56 -3.31
N GLU A 15 -6.01 14.41 -2.32
CA GLU A 15 -6.64 14.03 -1.04
C GLU A 15 -7.93 13.23 -1.23
N LYS A 16 -8.84 13.72 -2.07
CA LYS A 16 -10.13 13.06 -2.29
C LYS A 16 -9.96 11.65 -2.87
N ASN A 17 -9.12 11.51 -3.88
CA ASN A 17 -8.88 10.22 -4.51
C ASN A 17 -8.24 9.23 -3.53
N ILE A 18 -7.23 9.68 -2.79
CA ILE A 18 -6.55 8.84 -1.80
C ILE A 18 -7.52 8.36 -0.71
N LYS A 19 -8.35 9.26 -0.19
CA LYS A 19 -9.33 8.88 0.83
C LYS A 19 -10.36 7.88 0.30
N ASN A 20 -10.78 8.01 -0.95
CA ASN A 20 -11.66 7.04 -1.59
C ASN A 20 -10.98 5.67 -1.74
N TYR A 21 -9.70 5.64 -2.10
CA TYR A 21 -8.93 4.39 -2.22
C TYR A 21 -8.74 3.72 -0.87
N LEU A 22 -8.47 4.50 0.18
CA LEU A 22 -8.36 3.99 1.54
C LEU A 22 -9.70 3.42 2.03
N GLU A 23 -10.82 4.05 1.68
CA GLU A 23 -12.13 3.52 2.00
C GLU A 23 -12.34 2.13 1.39
N ASP A 24 -12.00 1.95 0.12
CA ASP A 24 -12.08 0.63 -0.53
C ASP A 24 -11.19 -0.41 0.15
N LEU A 25 -9.99 -0.01 0.57
CA LEU A 25 -9.05 -0.91 1.22
C LEU A 25 -9.48 -1.36 2.61
N ILE A 26 -10.16 -0.51 3.38
CA ILE A 26 -10.46 -0.76 4.79
C ILE A 26 -11.92 -1.10 5.07
N SER A 27 -12.83 -0.89 4.12
CA SER A 27 -14.28 -1.06 4.31
C SER A 27 -14.71 -2.46 4.74
N GLU A 28 -13.91 -3.48 4.42
CA GLU A 28 -14.23 -4.86 4.74
C GLU A 28 -13.64 -5.35 6.07
N THR A 29 -12.85 -4.53 6.77
CA THR A 29 -11.99 -5.04 7.84
C THR A 29 -12.31 -4.55 9.24
N THR A 30 -13.13 -3.50 9.42
CA THR A 30 -13.35 -2.96 10.76
C THR A 30 -14.78 -2.49 11.00
N LYS A 31 -15.25 -2.72 12.24
CA LYS A 31 -16.49 -2.13 12.79
C LYS A 31 -16.24 -0.75 13.42
N VAL A 32 -15.07 -0.17 13.21
CA VAL A 32 -14.67 1.14 13.74
C VAL A 32 -15.12 2.23 12.77
N ASP A 33 -15.26 3.45 13.23
CA ASP A 33 -15.56 4.60 12.39
C ASP A 33 -14.56 4.71 11.24
N VAL A 34 -15.01 4.32 10.04
CA VAL A 34 -14.19 4.26 8.84
C VAL A 34 -13.64 5.64 8.47
N LYS A 35 -14.44 6.69 8.64
CA LYS A 35 -14.01 8.06 8.30
C LYS A 35 -12.85 8.54 9.15
N GLU A 36 -12.91 8.26 10.45
CA GLU A 36 -11.83 8.65 11.36
C GLU A 36 -10.55 7.88 11.05
N ARG A 37 -10.67 6.60 10.77
CA ARG A 37 -9.52 5.78 10.39
C ARG A 37 -8.87 6.24 9.08
N ILE A 38 -9.67 6.59 8.07
CA ILE A 38 -9.17 7.14 6.81
C ILE A 38 -8.40 8.42 7.08
N LYS A 39 -8.94 9.31 7.89
CA LYS A 39 -8.28 10.56 8.26
C LYS A 39 -6.93 10.30 8.94
N GLU A 40 -6.89 9.37 9.88
CA GLU A 40 -5.65 9.00 10.58
C GLU A 40 -4.59 8.49 9.60
N ILE A 41 -4.95 7.60 8.69
CA ILE A 41 -4.03 7.05 7.69
C ILE A 41 -3.53 8.17 6.77
N TYR A 42 -4.42 9.01 6.28
CA TYR A 42 -4.07 10.14 5.41
C TYR A 42 -3.11 11.11 6.12
N ASP A 43 -3.38 11.44 7.36
CA ASP A 43 -2.52 12.33 8.16
C ASP A 43 -1.13 11.69 8.38
N ARG A 44 -1.07 10.38 8.61
CA ARG A 44 0.20 9.65 8.73
C ARG A 44 1.00 9.66 7.42
N MET A 45 0.33 9.54 6.28
CA MET A 45 1.02 9.65 4.98
C MET A 45 1.78 10.97 4.89
N LYS A 46 1.15 12.08 5.26
CA LYS A 46 1.77 13.40 5.23
C LYS A 46 2.96 13.50 6.19
N VAL A 47 2.80 13.01 7.42
CA VAL A 47 3.87 13.04 8.42
C VAL A 47 5.07 12.22 7.96
N PHE A 48 4.84 10.99 7.51
CA PHE A 48 5.93 10.09 7.12
C PHE A 48 6.60 10.49 5.80
N LEU A 49 5.91 11.19 4.93
CA LEU A 49 6.54 11.81 3.76
C LEU A 49 7.40 13.00 4.17
N SER A 50 6.95 13.79 5.15
CA SER A 50 7.69 14.96 5.64
C SER A 50 9.01 14.57 6.33
N ASP A 51 9.05 13.45 7.03
CA ASP A 51 10.26 12.97 7.71
C ASP A 51 11.06 11.95 6.88
N ASN A 52 10.66 11.71 5.64
CA ASN A 52 11.30 10.76 4.70
C ASN A 52 11.25 9.29 5.15
N SER A 53 10.37 8.92 6.07
CA SER A 53 10.24 7.53 6.50
C SER A 53 9.31 6.70 5.60
N ALA A 54 8.42 7.35 4.84
CA ALA A 54 7.56 6.66 3.88
C ALA A 54 8.18 6.64 2.49
N ILE A 55 8.08 5.49 1.83
CA ILE A 55 8.39 5.34 0.40
C ILE A 55 7.06 5.14 -0.30
N ILE A 56 6.63 6.11 -1.09
CA ILE A 56 5.37 6.03 -1.81
C ILE A 56 5.63 6.27 -3.30
N TYR A 57 5.14 5.36 -4.12
CA TYR A 57 5.08 5.53 -5.58
C TYR A 57 3.63 5.55 -6.01
N GLY A 58 3.33 6.35 -7.02
CA GLY A 58 1.99 6.48 -7.56
C GLY A 58 1.95 6.35 -9.07
N GLY A 59 0.81 5.91 -9.55
CA GLY A 59 0.46 5.99 -10.96
C GLY A 59 -0.42 7.21 -11.18
N PHE A 60 -0.13 7.99 -12.20
CA PHE A 60 -0.83 9.23 -12.50
C PHE A 60 -1.33 9.23 -13.95
N ASP A 61 -2.56 9.64 -14.12
CA ASP A 61 -3.16 9.90 -15.42
C ASP A 61 -3.58 11.37 -15.45
N ASN A 62 -2.88 12.19 -16.26
CA ASN A 62 -3.07 13.65 -16.30
C ASN A 62 -3.09 14.29 -14.90
N ASP A 63 -2.08 14.00 -14.11
CA ASP A 63 -1.88 14.48 -12.73
C ASP A 63 -2.86 13.93 -11.68
N ALA A 64 -3.84 13.14 -12.07
CA ALA A 64 -4.71 12.45 -11.14
C ALA A 64 -4.08 11.13 -10.71
N MET A 65 -3.93 10.92 -9.41
CA MET A 65 -3.43 9.66 -8.88
C MET A 65 -4.47 8.55 -9.08
N ILE A 66 -4.09 7.48 -9.78
CA ILE A 66 -4.97 6.35 -10.07
C ILE A 66 -4.60 5.10 -9.27
N GLY A 67 -3.55 5.16 -8.51
CA GLY A 67 -3.11 4.09 -7.66
C GLY A 67 -1.82 4.46 -6.94
N PHE A 68 -1.51 3.73 -5.88
CA PHE A 68 -0.29 3.97 -5.13
C PHE A 68 0.16 2.72 -4.38
N ILE A 69 1.44 2.71 -4.01
CA ILE A 69 2.04 1.72 -3.13
C ILE A 69 2.84 2.47 -2.06
N TRP A 70 2.65 2.09 -0.80
CA TRP A 70 3.32 2.70 0.34
C TRP A 70 4.09 1.65 1.11
N ALA A 71 5.40 1.84 1.22
CA ALA A 71 6.28 0.97 1.99
C ALA A 71 7.08 1.78 3.01
N TYR A 72 7.54 1.12 4.06
CA TYR A 72 8.40 1.72 5.08
C TYR A 72 9.35 0.68 5.63
N GLU A 73 10.47 1.14 6.18
CA GLU A 73 11.47 0.29 6.80
C GLU A 73 11.03 -0.10 8.22
N ILE A 74 11.01 -1.40 8.52
CA ILE A 74 10.70 -1.88 9.88
C ILE A 74 11.94 -2.22 10.67
N ASN A 75 13.05 -2.52 9.99
CA ASN A 75 14.39 -2.63 10.56
C ASN A 75 15.39 -2.42 9.43
N SER A 76 16.67 -2.42 9.73
CA SER A 76 17.73 -2.02 8.78
C SER A 76 17.76 -2.78 7.45
N MET A 77 17.01 -3.87 7.30
CA MET A 77 17.06 -4.72 6.10
C MET A 77 15.69 -5.11 5.57
N VAL A 78 14.62 -4.84 6.31
CA VAL A 78 13.28 -5.30 5.95
C VAL A 78 12.34 -4.11 5.76
N TYR A 79 11.67 -4.11 4.62
CA TYR A 79 10.65 -3.12 4.26
C TYR A 79 9.29 -3.76 4.27
N HIS A 80 8.29 -3.03 4.73
CA HIS A 80 6.91 -3.51 4.81
C HIS A 80 6.01 -2.67 3.91
N ILE A 81 5.22 -3.35 3.05
CA ILE A 81 4.19 -2.69 2.25
C ILE A 81 2.91 -2.69 3.10
N ASN A 82 2.45 -1.49 3.48
CA ASN A 82 1.24 -1.38 4.29
C ASN A 82 -0.03 -1.06 3.49
N TYR A 83 0.08 -0.29 2.41
CA TYR A 83 -1.04 0.03 1.54
C TYR A 83 -0.64 -0.04 0.08
N PHE A 84 -1.46 -0.70 -0.71
CA PHE A 84 -1.24 -0.90 -2.14
C PHE A 84 -2.61 -0.95 -2.81
N TYR A 85 -2.88 0.00 -3.69
CA TYR A 85 -4.19 0.12 -4.34
C TYR A 85 -4.05 0.62 -5.77
N ILE A 86 -4.82 0.02 -6.66
CA ILE A 86 -5.00 0.48 -8.03
C ILE A 86 -6.49 0.71 -8.24
N SER A 87 -6.86 1.87 -8.75
CA SER A 87 -8.24 2.18 -9.09
C SER A 87 -8.80 1.14 -10.06
N LYS A 88 -10.05 0.73 -9.83
CA LYS A 88 -10.68 -0.38 -10.57
C LYS A 88 -10.59 -0.25 -12.09
N ALA A 89 -10.76 0.98 -12.61
CA ALA A 89 -10.69 1.23 -14.05
C ALA A 89 -9.30 1.01 -14.65
N TYR A 90 -8.27 0.97 -13.82
CA TYR A 90 -6.86 0.88 -14.26
C TYR A 90 -6.23 -0.47 -13.94
N ARG A 91 -6.99 -1.42 -13.41
CA ARG A 91 -6.48 -2.77 -13.08
C ARG A 91 -6.24 -3.60 -14.33
N LYS A 92 -5.41 -4.65 -14.20
CA LYS A 92 -5.03 -5.58 -15.27
C LYS A 92 -4.30 -4.92 -16.45
N ARG A 93 -3.59 -3.83 -16.17
CA ARG A 93 -2.77 -3.10 -17.15
C ARG A 93 -1.28 -3.09 -16.79
N GLY A 94 -0.87 -3.90 -15.80
CA GLY A 94 0.52 -3.97 -15.38
C GLY A 94 0.99 -2.85 -14.45
N ILE A 95 0.11 -1.95 -14.04
CA ILE A 95 0.47 -0.79 -13.21
C ILE A 95 0.94 -1.24 -11.83
N GLY A 96 0.27 -2.22 -11.23
CA GLY A 96 0.67 -2.76 -9.92
C GLY A 96 2.07 -3.35 -9.95
N THR A 97 2.40 -4.09 -11.00
CA THR A 97 3.73 -4.66 -11.20
C THR A 97 4.79 -3.57 -11.34
N GLU A 98 4.50 -2.50 -12.07
CA GLU A 98 5.43 -1.38 -12.23
C GLU A 98 5.64 -0.62 -10.92
N LEU A 99 4.58 -0.40 -10.15
CA LEU A 99 4.70 0.22 -8.83
C LEU A 99 5.55 -0.62 -7.89
N LEU A 100 5.33 -1.93 -7.88
CA LEU A 100 6.11 -2.85 -7.05
C LEU A 100 7.58 -2.85 -7.44
N LYS A 101 7.90 -2.81 -8.75
CA LYS A 101 9.28 -2.71 -9.23
C LYS A 101 9.98 -1.45 -8.73
N GLN A 102 9.27 -0.33 -8.66
CA GLN A 102 9.85 0.92 -8.15
C GLN A 102 10.19 0.81 -6.65
N ILE A 103 9.31 0.21 -5.87
CA ILE A 103 9.58 -0.07 -4.45
C ILE A 103 10.79 -0.99 -4.31
N GLU A 104 10.84 -2.07 -5.06
CA GLU A 104 11.97 -3.02 -5.01
C GLU A 104 13.29 -2.32 -5.35
N LYS A 105 13.29 -1.49 -6.38
CA LYS A 105 14.47 -0.75 -6.81
C LYS A 105 14.97 0.18 -5.71
N GLU A 106 14.07 0.94 -5.08
CA GLU A 106 14.45 1.86 -4.01
C GLU A 106 14.93 1.12 -2.75
N CYS A 107 14.26 0.04 -2.37
CA CYS A 107 14.67 -0.80 -1.24
C CYS A 107 16.07 -1.38 -1.45
N LYS A 108 16.36 -1.88 -2.65
CA LYS A 108 17.69 -2.39 -3.01
C LYS A 108 18.75 -1.30 -2.93
N ALA A 109 18.45 -0.10 -3.40
CA ALA A 109 19.36 1.04 -3.33
C ALA A 109 19.69 1.43 -1.87
N LYS A 110 18.78 1.14 -0.95
CA LYS A 110 18.94 1.38 0.49
C LYS A 110 19.47 0.15 1.26
N HIS A 111 19.98 -0.84 0.54
CA HIS A 111 20.54 -2.09 1.09
C HIS A 111 19.50 -2.99 1.76
N GLY A 112 18.21 -2.85 1.43
CA GLY A 112 17.16 -3.76 1.89
C GLY A 112 17.36 -5.18 1.39
N LYS A 113 17.03 -6.15 2.23
CA LYS A 113 17.17 -7.58 1.94
C LYS A 113 15.83 -8.26 1.69
N GLU A 114 14.77 -7.75 2.31
CA GLU A 114 13.44 -8.32 2.22
C GLU A 114 12.38 -7.25 2.09
N ILE A 115 11.31 -7.60 1.39
CA ILE A 115 10.06 -6.84 1.37
C ILE A 115 8.98 -7.80 1.84
N GLU A 116 8.20 -7.39 2.83
CA GLU A 116 7.11 -8.17 3.36
C GLU A 116 5.79 -7.42 3.27
N LEU A 117 4.69 -8.17 3.36
CA LEU A 117 3.35 -7.63 3.45
C LEU A 117 2.43 -8.63 4.14
N TRP A 118 1.28 -8.15 4.60
CA TRP A 118 0.21 -9.00 5.08
C TRP A 118 -0.90 -9.05 4.03
N VAL A 119 -1.39 -10.24 3.77
CA VAL A 119 -2.53 -10.46 2.88
C VAL A 119 -3.46 -11.48 3.53
N LYS A 120 -4.77 -11.25 3.46
CA LYS A 120 -5.75 -12.21 3.98
C LYS A 120 -5.72 -13.50 3.15
N ASN A 121 -5.83 -14.63 3.82
CA ASN A 121 -5.76 -15.94 3.18
C ASN A 121 -6.90 -16.24 2.19
N ASP A 122 -7.98 -15.46 2.23
CA ASP A 122 -9.10 -15.56 1.29
C ASP A 122 -9.04 -14.55 0.14
N ASN A 123 -8.03 -13.67 0.14
CA ASN A 123 -7.82 -12.72 -0.95
C ASN A 123 -6.99 -13.38 -2.06
N TYR A 124 -7.61 -14.28 -2.79
CA TYR A 124 -6.95 -15.12 -3.79
C TYR A 124 -6.32 -14.31 -4.93
N SER A 125 -6.98 -13.26 -5.38
CA SER A 125 -6.44 -12.43 -6.47
C SER A 125 -5.17 -11.68 -6.06
N ALA A 126 -5.13 -11.17 -4.84
CA ALA A 126 -3.93 -10.52 -4.30
C ALA A 126 -2.80 -11.53 -4.10
N ILE A 127 -3.09 -12.70 -3.52
CA ILE A 127 -2.10 -13.75 -3.31
C ILE A 127 -1.49 -14.18 -4.66
N GLU A 128 -2.32 -14.39 -5.66
CA GLU A 128 -1.86 -14.75 -7.01
C GLU A 128 -0.95 -13.66 -7.60
N PHE A 129 -1.35 -12.40 -7.46
CA PHE A 129 -0.53 -11.26 -7.91
C PHE A 129 0.84 -11.25 -7.23
N TYR A 130 0.88 -11.41 -5.90
CA TYR A 130 2.13 -11.41 -5.16
C TYR A 130 3.00 -12.62 -5.51
N GLN A 131 2.42 -13.79 -5.66
CA GLN A 131 3.16 -14.99 -6.06
C GLN A 131 3.78 -14.82 -7.47
N LYS A 132 3.07 -14.22 -8.40
CA LYS A 132 3.61 -13.90 -9.74
C LYS A 132 4.75 -12.90 -9.69
N ASN A 133 4.83 -12.11 -8.63
CA ASN A 133 5.91 -11.15 -8.40
C ASN A 133 6.95 -11.69 -7.40
N ASN A 134 7.03 -13.01 -7.28
CA ASN A 134 8.05 -13.72 -6.49
C ASN A 134 7.94 -13.57 -4.98
N PHE A 135 6.77 -13.22 -4.47
CA PHE A 135 6.48 -13.33 -3.04
C PHE A 135 6.10 -14.77 -2.72
N ALA A 136 6.53 -15.24 -1.55
CA ALA A 136 6.19 -16.55 -1.02
C ALA A 136 5.60 -16.40 0.38
N GLU A 137 4.76 -17.33 0.77
CA GLU A 137 4.20 -17.34 2.13
C GLU A 137 5.33 -17.53 3.14
N SER A 138 5.30 -16.74 4.21
CA SER A 138 6.31 -16.76 5.25
C SER A 138 5.74 -17.12 6.62
N SER A 139 4.57 -16.60 6.95
CA SER A 139 3.97 -16.75 8.28
C SER A 139 2.47 -16.99 8.17
N ILE A 140 1.92 -17.63 9.19
CA ILE A 140 0.48 -17.87 9.30
C ILE A 140 -0.01 -17.15 10.56
N LYS A 141 -0.99 -16.27 10.41
CA LYS A 141 -1.70 -15.67 11.53
C LYS A 141 -2.89 -16.56 11.90
N MET A 142 -2.97 -16.96 13.16
CA MET A 142 -4.06 -17.76 13.69
C MET A 142 -4.88 -16.96 14.68
N LYS A 143 -6.20 -17.10 14.64
CA LYS A 143 -7.12 -16.39 15.54
C LYS A 143 -8.12 -17.34 16.17
N LYS A 144 -8.46 -17.07 17.40
CA LYS A 144 -9.55 -17.72 18.07
C LYS A 144 -10.53 -16.63 18.54
N ILE A 145 -11.78 -16.73 18.10
CA ILE A 145 -12.81 -15.79 18.53
C ILE A 145 -13.34 -16.26 19.89
N LEU A 146 -13.26 -15.37 20.89
CA LEU A 146 -13.76 -15.67 22.20
C LEU A 146 -15.24 -15.25 22.28
N LYS A 147 -16.08 -16.21 22.64
CA LYS A 147 -17.49 -15.92 22.88
C LYS A 147 -17.64 -15.31 24.26
N ILE A 148 -18.28 -14.16 24.33
CA ILE A 148 -18.63 -13.50 25.59
C ILE A 148 -20.06 -13.90 25.94
N ASN A 149 -20.26 -14.53 27.08
CA ASN A 149 -21.59 -14.89 27.58
C ASN A 149 -22.30 -13.71 28.19
#